data_6de48a4331ffa7d068bb19cbe9e9b9a8
#
_entry.id   6de48a4331ffa7d068bb19cbe9e9b9a8
#
_cell.length_a   1.000
_cell.length_b   1.000
_cell.length_c   1.000
_cell.angle_alpha   90.00
_cell.angle_beta   90.00
_cell.angle_gamma   90.00
#
_symmetry.space_group_name_H-M   'P 1'
#
loop_
_entity.id
_entity.type
_entity.pdbx_description
1 polymer ?
#
loop_
_entity_poly.entity_id
_entity_poly.type
_entity_poly.pdbx_seq_one_letter_code
_entity_poly.pdbx_strand_id
1 'polypeptide(L)'
;WERERFTMDKGCSEAVLEVFVKLYEKGLIYKGSRIVNWCPVCKTSISDAEVEHEEQDGFFWHINYPVVGEEGRFVEIATTRPETLFGDTAVAVNPDDDRYKDIVGKMLKLPMTDREIPVIADAYVDKEFGTGCVKITPAHDPNDFEVGKRHNLEEITVINDDATMNHYAGKYEGMDRYECRKALVEDLEKQGLLVKVEPHSHNVGTHDRCGTTVEPMVKQQWFVKMDELIKPAVEAVKNGDIQLLPK
;
A
#
# COMPACT_ATOMS: atom_id res chain seq x y z
N TRP A 1 -21.05 21.36 -36.34
CA TRP A 1 -19.64 21.08 -36.57
C TRP A 1 -19.49 19.86 -37.46
N GLU A 2 -18.65 19.90 -38.45
CA GLU A 2 -18.45 18.81 -39.43
C GLU A 2 -17.61 17.63 -38.83
N ARG A 3 -16.91 17.85 -37.73
CA ARG A 3 -16.05 16.85 -37.06
C ARG A 3 -16.31 16.85 -35.58
N GLU A 4 -17.28 16.03 -35.19
CA GLU A 4 -17.57 15.78 -33.76
C GLU A 4 -17.19 14.37 -33.37
N ARG A 5 -16.54 14.26 -32.21
CA ARG A 5 -16.22 12.99 -31.56
C ARG A 5 -16.37 13.12 -30.06
N PHE A 6 -17.01 12.16 -29.48
CA PHE A 6 -17.11 11.98 -28.03
C PHE A 6 -16.48 10.67 -27.65
N THR A 7 -15.78 10.61 -26.54
CA THR A 7 -15.11 9.39 -26.05
C THR A 7 -16.08 8.21 -25.84
N MET A 8 -17.37 8.52 -25.66
CA MET A 8 -18.44 7.52 -25.46
C MET A 8 -19.34 7.38 -26.69
N ASP A 9 -18.99 7.91 -27.86
CA ASP A 9 -19.77 7.71 -29.07
C ASP A 9 -19.70 6.25 -29.56
N LYS A 10 -20.63 5.84 -30.39
CA LYS A 10 -20.72 4.47 -30.87
C LYS A 10 -19.42 3.99 -31.54
N GLY A 11 -18.80 4.82 -32.39
CA GLY A 11 -17.57 4.44 -33.10
C GLY A 11 -16.38 4.27 -32.15
N CYS A 12 -16.22 5.16 -31.16
CA CYS A 12 -15.18 5.02 -30.14
C CYS A 12 -15.44 3.81 -29.24
N SER A 13 -16.69 3.56 -28.83
CA SER A 13 -17.06 2.38 -28.03
C SER A 13 -16.77 1.08 -28.76
N GLU A 14 -17.12 0.97 -30.05
CA GLU A 14 -16.82 -0.19 -30.88
C GLU A 14 -15.28 -0.42 -30.97
N ALA A 15 -14.51 0.66 -31.21
CA ALA A 15 -13.05 0.58 -31.27
C ALA A 15 -12.42 0.09 -29.97
N VAL A 16 -12.89 0.60 -28.82
CA VAL A 16 -12.41 0.15 -27.51
C VAL A 16 -12.71 -1.32 -27.28
N LEU A 17 -13.93 -1.77 -27.59
CA LEU A 17 -14.29 -3.18 -27.46
C LEU A 17 -13.43 -4.08 -28.35
N GLU A 18 -13.20 -3.68 -29.60
CA GLU A 18 -12.35 -4.44 -30.54
C GLU A 18 -10.92 -4.56 -30.04
N VAL A 19 -10.34 -3.47 -29.54
CA VAL A 19 -8.98 -3.46 -28.97
C VAL A 19 -8.92 -4.36 -27.73
N PHE A 20 -9.89 -4.26 -26.83
CA PHE A 20 -9.95 -5.10 -25.64
C PHE A 20 -9.98 -6.59 -25.99
N VAL A 21 -10.87 -7.00 -26.91
CA VAL A 21 -10.99 -8.40 -27.34
C VAL A 21 -9.69 -8.88 -28.00
N LYS A 22 -9.11 -8.10 -28.91
CA LYS A 22 -7.84 -8.45 -29.55
C LYS A 22 -6.68 -8.63 -28.57
N LEU A 23 -6.59 -7.76 -27.56
CA LEU A 23 -5.56 -7.88 -26.52
C LEU A 23 -5.81 -9.10 -25.63
N TYR A 24 -7.07 -9.41 -25.33
CA TYR A 24 -7.45 -10.61 -24.57
C TYR A 24 -7.10 -11.89 -25.32
N GLU A 25 -7.46 -11.98 -26.60
CA GLU A 25 -7.13 -13.12 -27.48
C GLU A 25 -5.63 -13.35 -27.63
N LYS A 26 -4.82 -12.28 -27.57
CA LYS A 26 -3.36 -12.34 -27.54
C LYS A 26 -2.79 -12.74 -26.18
N GLY A 27 -3.61 -12.91 -25.15
CA GLY A 27 -3.18 -13.20 -23.78
C GLY A 27 -2.47 -12.04 -23.09
N LEU A 28 -2.65 -10.80 -23.61
CA LEU A 28 -2.03 -9.58 -23.06
C LEU A 28 -2.88 -8.92 -21.98
N ILE A 29 -4.19 -9.14 -21.97
CA ILE A 29 -5.08 -8.69 -20.89
C ILE A 29 -5.32 -9.85 -19.92
N TYR A 30 -5.19 -9.55 -18.62
CA TYR A 30 -5.47 -10.50 -17.57
C TYR A 30 -6.12 -9.80 -16.37
N LYS A 31 -6.87 -10.57 -15.59
CA LYS A 31 -7.42 -10.13 -14.30
C LYS A 31 -6.53 -10.63 -13.18
N GLY A 32 -6.12 -9.75 -12.29
CA GLY A 32 -5.25 -10.09 -11.18
C GLY A 32 -5.49 -9.21 -9.96
N SER A 33 -5.06 -9.70 -8.80
CA SER A 33 -5.03 -8.91 -7.57
C SER A 33 -3.72 -8.14 -7.51
N ARG A 34 -3.82 -6.83 -7.34
CA ARG A 34 -2.68 -5.94 -7.12
C ARG A 34 -3.10 -4.82 -6.18
N ILE A 35 -2.11 -4.22 -5.56
CA ILE A 35 -2.35 -3.00 -4.81
C ILE A 35 -2.61 -1.85 -5.79
N VAL A 36 -3.67 -1.10 -5.55
CA VAL A 36 -4.11 0.04 -6.37
C VAL A 36 -4.43 1.22 -5.46
N ASN A 37 -4.38 2.43 -6.01
CA ASN A 37 -4.88 3.61 -5.32
C ASN A 37 -6.41 3.56 -5.32
N TRP A 38 -7.01 3.50 -4.13
CA TRP A 38 -8.46 3.46 -3.97
C TRP A 38 -8.98 4.76 -3.37
N CYS A 39 -10.02 5.34 -3.97
CA CYS A 39 -10.72 6.49 -3.40
C CYS A 39 -11.95 6.01 -2.62
N PRO A 40 -11.97 6.13 -1.28
CA PRO A 40 -13.08 5.62 -0.47
C PRO A 40 -14.38 6.44 -0.63
N VAL A 41 -14.29 7.70 -1.05
CA VAL A 41 -15.44 8.58 -1.31
C VAL A 41 -16.06 8.26 -2.67
N CYS A 42 -15.25 8.19 -3.72
CA CYS A 42 -15.72 7.86 -5.08
C CYS A 42 -15.96 6.36 -5.27
N LYS A 43 -15.47 5.51 -4.35
CA LYS A 43 -15.56 4.04 -4.38
C LYS A 43 -15.06 3.45 -5.70
N THR A 44 -13.89 3.92 -6.12
CA THR A 44 -13.24 3.49 -7.36
C THR A 44 -11.72 3.46 -7.20
N SER A 45 -11.07 2.62 -7.99
CA SER A 45 -9.61 2.72 -8.20
C SER A 45 -9.32 3.93 -9.08
N ILE A 46 -8.20 4.58 -8.81
CA ILE A 46 -7.70 5.71 -9.57
C ILE A 46 -6.29 5.42 -10.07
N SER A 47 -5.91 6.01 -11.20
CA SER A 47 -4.58 5.88 -11.75
C SER A 47 -3.56 6.71 -10.97
N ASP A 48 -2.27 6.40 -11.08
CA ASP A 48 -1.21 7.19 -10.46
C ASP A 48 -1.21 8.66 -10.95
N ALA A 49 -1.67 8.89 -12.18
CA ALA A 49 -1.79 10.24 -12.75
C ALA A 49 -2.90 11.10 -12.13
N GLU A 50 -3.86 10.49 -11.44
CA GLU A 50 -4.96 11.14 -10.73
C GLU A 50 -4.66 11.31 -9.22
N VAL A 51 -3.47 10.91 -8.78
CA VAL A 51 -3.01 11.11 -7.39
C VAL A 51 -2.15 12.37 -7.32
N GLU A 52 -2.65 13.36 -6.60
CA GLU A 52 -1.87 14.53 -6.23
C GLU A 52 -1.18 14.28 -4.89
N HIS A 53 0.06 14.74 -4.76
CA HIS A 53 0.83 14.55 -3.53
C HIS A 53 0.96 15.89 -2.82
N GLU A 54 0.50 15.92 -1.58
CA GLU A 54 0.56 17.09 -0.72
C GLU A 54 1.35 16.77 0.54
N GLU A 55 2.24 17.69 0.93
CA GLU A 55 2.92 17.61 2.21
C GLU A 55 1.92 17.92 3.33
N GLN A 56 1.73 16.97 4.24
CA GLN A 56 0.82 17.10 5.37
C GLN A 56 1.56 16.86 6.68
N ASP A 57 1.25 17.69 7.66
CA ASP A 57 1.70 17.48 9.03
C ASP A 57 1.00 16.27 9.64
N GLY A 58 1.80 15.36 10.16
CA GLY A 58 1.35 14.15 10.80
C GLY A 58 2.26 13.78 11.96
N PHE A 59 2.29 12.51 12.27
CA PHE A 59 3.09 11.98 13.36
C PHE A 59 3.71 10.65 13.00
N PHE A 60 4.84 10.33 13.61
CA PHE A 60 5.31 8.97 13.81
C PHE A 60 4.87 8.50 15.18
N TRP A 61 4.14 7.39 15.20
CA TRP A 61 3.81 6.66 16.41
C TRP A 61 4.79 5.51 16.59
N HIS A 62 5.50 5.53 17.71
CA HIS A 62 6.46 4.52 18.07
C HIS A 62 5.80 3.49 18.99
N ILE A 63 5.70 2.26 18.52
CA ILE A 63 4.93 1.19 19.15
C ILE A 63 5.83 -0.01 19.43
N ASN A 64 5.79 -0.52 20.66
CA ASN A 64 6.50 -1.71 21.07
C ASN A 64 5.73 -2.99 20.69
N TYR A 65 6.37 -3.86 19.92
CA TYR A 65 5.88 -5.21 19.62
C TYR A 65 6.62 -6.20 20.50
N PRO A 66 5.94 -6.87 21.46
CA PRO A 66 6.59 -7.82 22.38
C PRO A 66 7.18 -9.03 21.64
N VAL A 67 8.39 -9.45 22.01
CA VAL A 67 9.00 -10.68 21.50
C VAL A 67 8.39 -11.87 22.23
N VAL A 68 7.85 -12.84 21.48
CA VAL A 68 7.22 -14.03 22.05
C VAL A 68 8.26 -14.87 22.81
N GLY A 69 7.94 -15.22 24.05
CA GLY A 69 8.81 -16.03 24.91
C GLY A 69 9.95 -15.28 25.59
N GLU A 70 10.08 -13.96 25.38
CA GLU A 70 11.12 -13.13 26.01
C GLU A 70 10.47 -11.96 26.77
N GLU A 71 10.19 -12.18 28.05
CA GLU A 71 9.54 -11.17 28.88
C GLU A 71 10.36 -9.88 28.95
N GLY A 72 9.69 -8.74 28.75
CA GLY A 72 10.32 -7.42 28.78
C GLY A 72 11.13 -7.05 27.53
N ARG A 73 11.19 -7.91 26.52
CA ARG A 73 11.83 -7.59 25.25
C ARG A 73 10.83 -7.17 24.20
N PHE A 74 11.14 -6.07 23.50
CA PHE A 74 10.29 -5.47 22.50
C PHE A 74 11.08 -5.13 21.22
N VAL A 75 10.37 -5.07 20.10
CA VAL A 75 10.84 -4.43 18.87
C VAL A 75 10.04 -3.14 18.68
N GLU A 76 10.71 -2.01 18.63
CA GLU A 76 10.09 -0.70 18.44
C GLU A 76 9.85 -0.45 16.95
N ILE A 77 8.61 -0.18 16.58
CA ILE A 77 8.17 0.14 15.22
C ILE A 77 7.69 1.58 15.18
N ALA A 78 8.17 2.36 14.20
CA ALA A 78 7.67 3.71 13.91
C ALA A 78 6.75 3.67 12.67
N THR A 79 5.54 4.21 12.79
CA THR A 79 4.56 4.22 11.70
C THR A 79 3.78 5.53 11.65
N THR A 80 3.42 5.98 10.44
CA THR A 80 2.48 7.08 10.21
C THR A 80 1.03 6.61 10.13
N ARG A 81 0.80 5.29 10.09
CA ARG A 81 -0.53 4.68 9.88
C ARG A 81 -0.79 3.55 10.90
N PRO A 82 -0.93 3.88 12.20
CA PRO A 82 -1.15 2.85 13.23
C PRO A 82 -2.43 2.03 13.00
N GLU A 83 -3.48 2.57 12.39
CA GLU A 83 -4.74 1.88 12.09
C GLU A 83 -4.56 0.65 11.17
N THR A 84 -3.49 0.59 10.37
CA THR A 84 -3.22 -0.58 9.52
C THR A 84 -2.54 -1.73 10.25
N LEU A 85 -2.16 -1.55 11.53
CA LEU A 85 -1.49 -2.55 12.37
C LEU A 85 -2.19 -3.92 12.33
N PHE A 86 -3.51 -3.95 12.31
CA PHE A 86 -4.29 -5.19 12.27
C PHE A 86 -4.02 -6.04 11.01
N GLY A 87 -3.46 -5.46 9.97
CA GLY A 87 -3.07 -6.12 8.72
C GLY A 87 -1.58 -6.49 8.66
N ASP A 88 -0.81 -6.25 9.71
CA ASP A 88 0.61 -6.60 9.71
C ASP A 88 0.77 -8.12 9.69
N THR A 89 1.70 -8.59 8.84
CA THR A 89 1.99 -10.02 8.67
C THR A 89 3.47 -10.35 8.90
N ALA A 90 4.32 -9.33 9.05
CA ALA A 90 5.70 -9.47 9.49
C ALA A 90 6.23 -8.13 10.00
N VAL A 91 7.38 -8.18 10.66
CA VAL A 91 8.28 -7.03 10.84
C VAL A 91 9.58 -7.33 10.09
N ALA A 92 9.99 -6.42 9.22
CA ALA A 92 11.22 -6.54 8.46
C ALA A 92 12.36 -5.75 9.10
N VAL A 93 13.57 -6.30 9.05
CA VAL A 93 14.83 -5.66 9.46
C VAL A 93 15.85 -5.82 8.34
N ASN A 94 16.84 -4.94 8.29
CA ASN A 94 17.90 -5.09 7.31
C ASN A 94 18.83 -6.26 7.72
N PRO A 95 19.19 -7.19 6.81
CA PRO A 95 20.07 -8.34 7.11
C PRO A 95 21.46 -7.92 7.62
N ASP A 96 21.93 -6.72 7.27
CA ASP A 96 23.22 -6.18 7.67
C ASP A 96 23.15 -5.29 8.93
N ASP A 97 21.99 -5.27 9.62
CA ASP A 97 21.82 -4.52 10.87
C ASP A 97 22.12 -5.42 12.08
N ASP A 98 23.26 -5.19 12.69
CA ASP A 98 23.71 -5.94 13.86
C ASP A 98 22.78 -5.85 15.07
N ARG A 99 21.98 -4.79 15.16
CA ARG A 99 21.03 -4.58 16.27
C ARG A 99 19.94 -5.64 16.34
N TYR A 100 19.61 -6.24 15.20
CA TYR A 100 18.45 -7.10 15.06
C TYR A 100 18.74 -8.52 14.56
N LYS A 101 20.02 -8.87 14.36
CA LYS A 101 20.42 -10.21 13.87
C LYS A 101 19.90 -11.35 14.73
N ASP A 102 19.82 -11.13 16.03
CA ASP A 102 19.41 -12.16 17.00
C ASP A 102 17.89 -12.34 17.11
N ILE A 103 17.10 -11.43 16.51
CA ILE A 103 15.62 -11.50 16.50
C ILE A 103 15.06 -12.00 15.17
N VAL A 104 15.85 -12.05 14.10
CA VAL A 104 15.39 -12.61 12.81
C VAL A 104 14.92 -14.05 13.00
N GLY A 105 13.71 -14.35 12.51
CA GLY A 105 13.06 -15.64 12.67
C GLY A 105 12.29 -15.83 13.97
N LYS A 106 12.37 -14.91 14.94
CA LYS A 106 11.51 -14.90 16.11
C LYS A 106 10.12 -14.39 15.79
N MET A 107 9.17 -14.68 16.68
CA MET A 107 7.79 -14.21 16.59
C MET A 107 7.61 -12.98 17.49
N LEU A 108 6.82 -12.03 17.02
CA LEU A 108 6.38 -10.88 17.78
C LEU A 108 4.86 -10.99 18.00
N LYS A 109 4.42 -10.62 19.19
CA LYS A 109 3.00 -10.47 19.46
C LYS A 109 2.50 -9.19 18.80
N LEU A 110 1.53 -9.31 17.91
CA LEU A 110 0.91 -8.16 17.27
C LEU A 110 0.04 -7.42 18.29
N PRO A 111 0.34 -6.15 18.64
CA PRO A 111 -0.44 -5.41 19.63
C PRO A 111 -1.95 -5.41 19.34
N MET A 112 -2.75 -5.39 20.40
CA MET A 112 -4.22 -5.35 20.33
C MET A 112 -4.89 -6.54 19.63
N THR A 113 -4.15 -7.61 19.35
CA THR A 113 -4.66 -8.85 18.73
C THR A 113 -4.10 -10.08 19.45
N ASP A 114 -4.62 -11.26 19.12
CA ASP A 114 -4.05 -12.55 19.55
C ASP A 114 -3.08 -13.14 18.54
N ARG A 115 -2.73 -12.40 17.49
CA ARG A 115 -1.85 -12.84 16.40
C ARG A 115 -0.37 -12.68 16.77
N GLU A 116 0.42 -13.58 16.24
CA GLU A 116 1.88 -13.52 16.25
C GLU A 116 2.38 -13.41 14.81
N ILE A 117 3.39 -12.55 14.59
CA ILE A 117 3.97 -12.28 13.29
C ILE A 117 5.49 -12.50 13.34
N PRO A 118 6.12 -13.01 12.27
CA PRO A 118 7.56 -13.25 12.23
C PRO A 118 8.37 -11.98 12.04
N VAL A 119 9.60 -11.98 12.54
CA VAL A 119 10.64 -11.04 12.12
C VAL A 119 11.37 -11.62 10.91
N ILE A 120 11.40 -10.88 9.81
CA ILE A 120 12.06 -11.28 8.56
C ILE A 120 13.25 -10.37 8.25
N ALA A 121 14.21 -10.84 7.47
CA ALA A 121 15.31 -10.05 6.98
C ALA A 121 15.06 -9.66 5.50
N ASP A 122 15.02 -8.36 5.19
CA ASP A 122 14.86 -7.86 3.83
C ASP A 122 15.71 -6.61 3.61
N ALA A 123 16.47 -6.58 2.52
CA ALA A 123 17.33 -5.47 2.14
C ALA A 123 16.56 -4.17 1.77
N TYR A 124 15.25 -4.24 1.64
CA TYR A 124 14.36 -3.09 1.49
C TYR A 124 14.46 -2.12 2.68
N VAL A 125 14.70 -2.64 3.89
CA VAL A 125 14.74 -1.82 5.10
C VAL A 125 16.00 -0.97 5.15
N ASP A 126 15.83 0.34 5.25
CA ASP A 126 16.92 1.27 5.53
C ASP A 126 17.21 1.26 7.03
N LYS A 127 18.38 0.76 7.42
CA LYS A 127 18.80 0.66 8.81
C LYS A 127 19.06 2.02 9.52
N GLU A 128 19.24 3.08 8.74
CA GLU A 128 19.46 4.44 9.25
C GLU A 128 18.15 5.24 9.37
N PHE A 129 17.04 4.72 8.83
CA PHE A 129 15.75 5.40 8.87
C PHE A 129 14.89 4.88 10.03
N GLY A 130 14.34 5.82 10.82
CA GLY A 130 13.47 5.52 11.96
C GLY A 130 14.13 4.60 12.99
N THR A 131 13.47 3.47 13.28
CA THR A 131 14.01 2.46 14.22
C THR A 131 14.91 1.42 13.53
N GLY A 132 14.95 1.40 12.22
CA GLY A 132 15.58 0.32 11.44
C GLY A 132 14.72 -0.95 11.36
N CYS A 133 13.48 -0.89 11.87
CA CYS A 133 12.48 -1.95 11.76
C CYS A 133 11.24 -1.40 11.06
N VAL A 134 10.70 -2.15 10.11
CA VAL A 134 9.50 -1.77 9.36
C VAL A 134 8.43 -2.84 9.54
N LYS A 135 7.23 -2.43 9.95
CA LYS A 135 6.06 -3.31 9.91
C LYS A 135 5.70 -3.58 8.45
N ILE A 136 5.31 -4.79 8.13
CA ILE A 136 4.94 -5.19 6.77
C ILE A 136 3.45 -5.48 6.72
N THR A 137 2.74 -4.63 5.98
CA THR A 137 1.29 -4.67 5.77
C THR A 137 0.98 -4.81 4.28
N PRO A 138 1.11 -5.99 3.68
CA PRO A 138 1.08 -6.17 2.23
C PRO A 138 -0.19 -5.68 1.55
N ALA A 139 -1.32 -5.67 2.26
CA ALA A 139 -2.60 -5.22 1.70
C ALA A 139 -2.79 -3.69 1.68
N HIS A 140 -1.92 -2.91 2.34
CA HIS A 140 -2.13 -1.47 2.57
C HIS A 140 -0.91 -0.58 2.26
N ASP A 141 0.18 -1.14 1.74
CA ASP A 141 1.35 -0.40 1.28
C ASP A 141 1.97 -1.07 0.05
N PRO A 142 2.27 -0.32 -1.05
CA PRO A 142 2.83 -0.89 -2.27
C PRO A 142 4.21 -1.54 -2.08
N ASN A 143 5.05 -0.98 -1.23
CA ASN A 143 6.38 -1.54 -0.95
C ASN A 143 6.27 -2.81 -0.11
N ASP A 144 5.40 -2.79 0.91
CA ASP A 144 5.11 -3.95 1.76
C ASP A 144 4.49 -5.10 0.95
N PHE A 145 3.69 -4.79 -0.07
CA PHE A 145 3.15 -5.77 -1.00
C PHE A 145 4.25 -6.52 -1.75
N GLU A 146 5.29 -5.83 -2.22
CA GLU A 146 6.42 -6.47 -2.89
C GLU A 146 7.31 -7.27 -1.90
N VAL A 147 7.49 -6.76 -0.66
CA VAL A 147 8.13 -7.54 0.42
C VAL A 147 7.30 -8.79 0.72
N GLY A 148 5.98 -8.63 0.85
CA GLY A 148 5.04 -9.72 1.09
C GLY A 148 5.15 -10.84 0.06
N LYS A 149 5.24 -10.49 -1.22
CA LYS A 149 5.44 -11.47 -2.30
C LYS A 149 6.79 -12.22 -2.18
N ARG A 150 7.88 -11.51 -1.90
CA ARG A 150 9.20 -12.13 -1.75
C ARG A 150 9.26 -13.14 -0.62
N HIS A 151 8.54 -12.85 0.47
CA HIS A 151 8.52 -13.66 1.69
C HIS A 151 7.28 -14.54 1.80
N ASN A 152 6.41 -14.57 0.79
CA ASN A 152 5.15 -15.33 0.77
C ASN A 152 4.27 -15.04 1.99
N LEU A 153 4.14 -13.75 2.36
CA LEU A 153 3.31 -13.29 3.47
C LEU A 153 1.84 -13.21 3.05
N GLU A 154 0.95 -13.33 4.03
CA GLU A 154 -0.49 -13.17 3.83
C GLU A 154 -0.86 -11.70 3.55
N GLU A 155 -1.84 -11.48 2.68
CA GLU A 155 -2.39 -10.16 2.37
C GLU A 155 -3.69 -9.96 3.16
N ILE A 156 -3.61 -9.30 4.31
CA ILE A 156 -4.77 -9.09 5.19
C ILE A 156 -5.28 -7.66 5.00
N THR A 157 -6.40 -7.52 4.30
CA THR A 157 -7.11 -6.24 4.16
C THR A 157 -7.89 -5.92 5.43
N VAL A 158 -7.65 -4.75 6.03
CA VAL A 158 -8.29 -4.32 7.30
C VAL A 158 -9.18 -3.10 7.15
N ILE A 159 -9.15 -2.43 6.02
CA ILE A 159 -9.96 -1.25 5.69
C ILE A 159 -10.94 -1.62 4.58
N ASN A 160 -12.22 -1.30 4.78
CA ASN A 160 -13.29 -1.48 3.81
C ASN A 160 -13.22 -0.43 2.69
N ASP A 161 -14.03 -0.63 1.65
CA ASP A 161 -14.10 0.26 0.48
C ASP A 161 -14.52 1.70 0.79
N ASP A 162 -15.15 1.93 1.92
CA ASP A 162 -15.59 3.23 2.42
C ASP A 162 -14.67 3.81 3.51
N ALA A 163 -13.47 3.25 3.66
CA ALA A 163 -12.48 3.60 4.68
C ALA A 163 -12.88 3.30 6.12
N THR A 164 -13.90 2.49 6.36
CA THR A 164 -14.18 1.95 7.69
C THR A 164 -13.33 0.72 7.98
N MET A 165 -13.05 0.45 9.25
CA MET A 165 -12.33 -0.75 9.67
C MET A 165 -13.21 -1.98 9.54
N ASN A 166 -12.64 -3.12 9.12
CA ASN A 166 -13.37 -4.37 9.03
C ASN A 166 -13.20 -5.25 10.29
N HIS A 167 -13.71 -6.49 10.24
CA HIS A 167 -13.70 -7.43 11.36
C HIS A 167 -12.30 -7.78 11.92
N TYR A 168 -11.23 -7.66 11.12
CA TYR A 168 -9.86 -7.86 11.62
C TYR A 168 -9.43 -6.83 12.67
N ALA A 169 -10.07 -5.66 12.68
CA ALA A 169 -9.82 -4.61 13.67
C ALA A 169 -10.51 -4.87 15.03
N GLY A 170 -11.23 -5.99 15.19
CA GLY A 170 -11.88 -6.40 16.43
C GLY A 170 -12.83 -5.33 16.97
N LYS A 171 -12.57 -4.81 18.16
CA LYS A 171 -13.45 -3.79 18.79
C LYS A 171 -13.55 -2.46 18.03
N TYR A 172 -12.70 -2.22 17.05
CA TYR A 172 -12.71 -1.01 16.21
C TYR A 172 -13.44 -1.24 14.88
N GLU A 173 -14.06 -2.41 14.67
CA GLU A 173 -14.86 -2.71 13.48
C GLU A 173 -15.95 -1.65 13.27
N GLY A 174 -16.08 -1.17 12.02
CA GLY A 174 -17.04 -0.16 11.62
C GLY A 174 -16.64 1.29 11.92
N MET A 175 -15.56 1.54 12.65
CA MET A 175 -15.03 2.89 12.84
C MET A 175 -14.39 3.41 11.54
N ASP A 176 -14.48 4.73 11.32
CA ASP A 176 -13.63 5.39 10.32
C ASP A 176 -12.15 5.19 10.65
N ARG A 177 -11.30 5.04 9.63
CA ARG A 177 -9.85 4.81 9.79
C ARG A 177 -9.15 5.81 10.72
N TYR A 178 -9.53 7.09 10.68
CA TYR A 178 -8.94 8.13 11.53
C TYR A 178 -9.48 8.11 12.97
N GLU A 179 -10.75 7.75 13.15
CA GLU A 179 -11.32 7.52 14.47
C GLU A 179 -10.70 6.29 15.12
N CYS A 180 -10.54 5.21 14.35
CA CYS A 180 -9.82 4.03 14.79
C CYS A 180 -8.38 4.37 15.20
N ARG A 181 -7.65 5.15 14.40
CA ARG A 181 -6.29 5.60 14.72
C ARG A 181 -6.21 6.24 16.10
N LYS A 182 -7.11 7.17 16.40
CA LYS A 182 -7.16 7.85 17.71
C LYS A 182 -7.43 6.88 18.86
N ALA A 183 -8.48 6.07 18.73
CA ALA A 183 -8.86 5.10 19.75
C ALA A 183 -7.77 4.04 19.98
N LEU A 184 -7.14 3.56 18.91
CA LEU A 184 -6.04 2.60 18.96
C LEU A 184 -4.83 3.17 19.70
N VAL A 185 -4.42 4.39 19.38
CA VAL A 185 -3.27 5.05 20.03
C VAL A 185 -3.51 5.23 21.52
N GLU A 186 -4.71 5.66 21.93
CA GLU A 186 -5.08 5.76 23.35
C GLU A 186 -5.03 4.40 24.06
N ASP A 187 -5.43 3.33 23.39
CA ASP A 187 -5.42 2.01 24.01
C ASP A 187 -4.01 1.39 24.05
N LEU A 188 -3.15 1.69 23.07
CA LEU A 188 -1.73 1.34 23.10
C LEU A 188 -1.01 2.07 24.25
N GLU A 189 -1.33 3.32 24.50
CA GLU A 189 -0.80 4.09 25.63
C GLU A 189 -1.23 3.48 26.97
N LYS A 190 -2.53 3.15 27.15
CA LYS A 190 -3.04 2.48 28.35
C LYS A 190 -2.37 1.12 28.62
N GLN A 191 -1.96 0.41 27.57
CA GLN A 191 -1.24 -0.86 27.68
C GLN A 191 0.28 -0.70 27.87
N GLY A 192 0.79 0.52 27.83
CA GLY A 192 2.23 0.80 27.92
C GLY A 192 3.03 0.35 26.68
N LEU A 193 2.34 0.18 25.54
CA LEU A 193 2.96 -0.21 24.26
C LEU A 193 3.31 0.99 23.37
N LEU A 194 2.72 2.15 23.60
CA LEU A 194 3.09 3.40 22.95
C LEU A 194 4.35 3.97 23.60
N VAL A 195 5.44 4.09 22.85
CA VAL A 195 6.74 4.59 23.36
C VAL A 195 6.77 6.11 23.33
N LYS A 196 6.47 6.69 22.17
CA LYS A 196 6.45 8.15 21.93
C LYS A 196 5.66 8.48 20.68
N VAL A 197 5.35 9.76 20.53
CA VAL A 197 4.74 10.34 19.34
C VAL A 197 5.60 11.51 18.88
N GLU A 198 6.11 11.47 17.67
CA GLU A 198 6.96 12.52 17.10
C GLU A 198 6.24 13.22 15.94
N PRO A 199 6.25 14.57 15.88
CA PRO A 199 5.79 15.27 14.69
C PRO A 199 6.58 14.84 13.44
N HIS A 200 5.88 14.56 12.37
CA HIS A 200 6.48 14.14 11.12
C HIS A 200 5.66 14.64 9.94
N SER A 201 6.30 15.41 9.05
CA SER A 201 5.67 15.82 7.80
C SER A 201 5.98 14.80 6.71
N HIS A 202 4.97 14.39 5.97
CA HIS A 202 5.11 13.40 4.90
C HIS A 202 4.15 13.69 3.75
N ASN A 203 4.51 13.21 2.57
CA ASN A 203 3.67 13.33 1.40
C ASN A 203 2.49 12.35 1.46
N VAL A 204 1.28 12.89 1.35
CA VAL A 204 0.03 12.14 1.33
C VAL A 204 -0.58 12.23 -0.06
N GLY A 205 -0.92 11.10 -0.64
CA GLY A 205 -1.63 11.05 -1.91
C GLY A 205 -3.11 11.39 -1.74
N THR A 206 -3.62 12.30 -2.55
CA THR A 206 -5.03 12.68 -2.61
C THR A 206 -5.59 12.48 -4.00
N HIS A 207 -6.90 12.25 -4.11
CA HIS A 207 -7.58 12.12 -5.38
C HIS A 207 -7.87 13.51 -5.96
N ASP A 208 -7.38 13.81 -7.16
CA ASP A 208 -7.47 15.11 -7.84
C ASP A 208 -8.91 15.68 -7.93
N ARG A 209 -9.92 14.81 -8.05
CA ARG A 209 -11.33 15.21 -8.20
C ARG A 209 -12.05 15.54 -6.90
N CYS A 210 -11.70 14.91 -5.79
CA CYS A 210 -12.46 15.07 -4.54
C CYS A 210 -11.60 15.43 -3.33
N GLY A 211 -10.27 15.51 -3.48
CA GLY A 211 -9.33 15.86 -2.41
C GLY A 211 -9.21 14.82 -1.29
N THR A 212 -9.82 13.64 -1.45
CA THR A 212 -9.79 12.61 -0.42
C THR A 212 -8.46 11.87 -0.43
N THR A 213 -7.87 11.66 0.74
CA THR A 213 -6.68 10.81 0.89
C THR A 213 -6.96 9.41 0.34
N VAL A 214 -6.15 8.97 -0.61
CA VAL A 214 -6.26 7.65 -1.23
C VAL A 214 -5.80 6.55 -0.27
N GLU A 215 -6.41 5.38 -0.41
CA GLU A 215 -6.01 4.16 0.29
C GLU A 215 -5.35 3.20 -0.67
N PRO A 216 -4.08 2.83 -0.44
CA PRO A 216 -3.51 1.68 -1.12
C PRO A 216 -4.26 0.42 -0.66
N MET A 217 -4.88 -0.30 -1.60
CA MET A 217 -5.68 -1.50 -1.31
C MET A 217 -5.47 -2.58 -2.37
N VAL A 218 -5.45 -3.83 -1.94
CA VAL A 218 -5.43 -4.96 -2.86
C VAL A 218 -6.83 -5.12 -3.48
N LYS A 219 -6.90 -5.00 -4.80
CA LYS A 219 -8.14 -5.15 -5.58
C LYS A 219 -7.92 -6.03 -6.79
N GLN A 220 -8.96 -6.76 -7.17
CA GLN A 220 -9.00 -7.44 -8.46
C GLN A 220 -9.28 -6.43 -9.57
N GLN A 221 -8.32 -6.27 -10.49
CA GLN A 221 -8.42 -5.34 -11.62
C GLN A 221 -7.98 -6.01 -12.92
N TRP A 222 -8.36 -5.39 -14.05
CA TRP A 222 -7.85 -5.75 -15.35
C TRP A 222 -6.52 -5.05 -15.60
N PHE A 223 -5.55 -5.83 -16.04
CA PHE A 223 -4.20 -5.33 -16.37
C PHE A 223 -3.81 -5.73 -17.78
N VAL A 224 -2.95 -4.90 -18.40
CA VAL A 224 -2.35 -5.17 -19.70
C VAL A 224 -0.85 -5.43 -19.51
N LYS A 225 -0.34 -6.50 -20.11
CA LYS A 225 1.09 -6.79 -20.18
C LYS A 225 1.73 -5.83 -21.17
N MET A 226 2.36 -4.76 -20.65
CA MET A 226 2.90 -3.69 -21.48
C MET A 226 4.25 -4.01 -22.10
N ASP A 227 5.02 -4.95 -21.56
CA ASP A 227 6.43 -5.21 -21.96
C ASP A 227 6.60 -5.49 -23.47
N GLU A 228 5.65 -6.24 -24.06
CA GLU A 228 5.67 -6.56 -25.50
C GLU A 228 5.12 -5.42 -26.35
N LEU A 229 4.17 -4.64 -25.81
CA LEU A 229 3.50 -3.55 -26.53
C LEU A 229 4.37 -2.30 -26.59
N ILE A 230 5.13 -2.01 -25.53
CA ILE A 230 5.92 -0.78 -25.42
C ILE A 230 7.17 -0.78 -26.30
N LYS A 231 7.80 -1.96 -26.49
CA LYS A 231 9.06 -2.08 -27.25
C LYS A 231 9.00 -1.46 -28.65
N PRO A 232 8.06 -1.88 -29.53
CA PRO A 232 7.97 -1.31 -30.87
C PRO A 232 7.62 0.19 -30.86
N ALA A 233 6.83 0.65 -29.90
CA ALA A 233 6.48 2.07 -29.77
C ALA A 233 7.71 2.92 -29.40
N VAL A 234 8.53 2.46 -28.47
CA VAL A 234 9.79 3.13 -28.08
C VAL A 234 10.78 3.13 -29.25
N GLU A 235 10.89 2.02 -29.97
CA GLU A 235 11.78 1.92 -31.13
C GLU A 235 11.34 2.87 -32.24
N ALA A 236 10.04 3.00 -32.53
CA ALA A 236 9.53 3.92 -33.53
C ALA A 236 9.88 5.39 -33.23
N VAL A 237 9.88 5.79 -31.95
CA VAL A 237 10.35 7.12 -31.53
C VAL A 237 11.86 7.25 -31.66
N LYS A 238 12.64 6.23 -31.23
CA LYS A 238 14.11 6.26 -31.31
C LYS A 238 14.63 6.28 -32.75
N ASN A 239 13.96 5.57 -33.65
CA ASN A 239 14.30 5.50 -35.08
C ASN A 239 13.80 6.72 -35.87
N GLY A 240 13.01 7.58 -35.28
CA GLY A 240 12.46 8.77 -35.92
C GLY A 240 11.22 8.54 -36.78
N ASP A 241 10.63 7.33 -36.73
CA ASP A 241 9.35 7.02 -37.39
C ASP A 241 8.20 7.83 -36.75
N ILE A 242 8.29 8.09 -35.45
CA ILE A 242 7.43 8.98 -34.70
C ILE A 242 8.26 10.14 -34.16
N GLN A 243 7.86 11.37 -34.44
CA GLN A 243 8.53 12.57 -33.96
C GLN A 243 7.69 13.28 -32.92
N LEU A 244 8.28 13.63 -31.80
CA LEU A 244 7.68 14.46 -30.75
C LEU A 244 8.04 15.93 -31.02
N LEU A 245 7.04 16.79 -31.13
CA LEU A 245 7.22 18.23 -31.35
C LEU A 245 6.61 19.02 -30.18
N PRO A 246 7.27 20.13 -29.76
CA PRO A 246 8.61 20.59 -30.15
C PRO A 246 9.72 19.66 -29.65
N LYS A 247 10.88 19.74 -30.27
CA LYS A 247 12.06 18.94 -29.89
C LYS A 247 12.64 19.42 -28.57
#